data_7c62220d3c2f03ba68a13b739397395e
#
_entry.id   7c62220d3c2f03ba68a13b739397395e
#
_cell.length_a   1.000
_cell.length_b   1.000
_cell.length_c   1.000
_cell.angle_alpha   90.00
_cell.angle_beta   90.00
_cell.angle_gamma   90.00
#
_symmetry.space_group_name_H-M   'P 1'
#
loop_
_entity.id
_entity.type
_entity.pdbx_description
1 polymer ?
#
loop_
_entity_poly.entity_id
_entity_poly.type
_entity_poly.pdbx_seq_one_letter_code
_entity_poly.pdbx_strand_id
1 'polypeptide(L)'
;MLEGSRIVSVQRLATPGWDIWSAPARYDALRDQLSLTFVFIDSTAAEVMRIEQGLARWGCELTQDIIPIEANLERRTIDYEKGCYIGQEVISRMKMSGQTNKRLCGLISLDNTPLEQGMKLAVPSTAVKDAGWITSATRSQRLGKQIALGYVKRGFNNPGTTLNALLQDKAGAVPIEVVSLPFL
;
A
#
# COMPACT_ATOMS: atom_id res chain seq x y z
N MET A 1 -5.12 17.96 29.57
CA MET A 1 -3.67 17.77 29.40
C MET A 1 -3.35 16.31 29.16
N LEU A 2 -2.43 16.03 28.25
CA LEU A 2 -2.02 14.65 27.86
C LEU A 2 -1.00 14.06 28.87
N GLU A 3 -1.10 14.42 30.16
CA GLU A 3 -0.20 13.92 31.21
C GLU A 3 -0.21 12.38 31.25
N GLY A 4 0.99 11.79 31.28
CA GLY A 4 1.17 10.34 31.24
C GLY A 4 0.95 9.69 29.87
N SER A 5 0.82 10.47 28.80
CA SER A 5 0.81 10.00 27.41
C SER A 5 2.10 10.41 26.71
N ARG A 6 2.57 9.58 25.77
CA ARG A 6 3.69 9.88 24.90
C ARG A 6 3.16 10.27 23.52
N ILE A 7 3.58 11.42 23.02
CA ILE A 7 3.25 11.91 21.68
C ILE A 7 4.48 11.74 20.81
N VAL A 8 4.30 11.08 19.67
CA VAL A 8 5.38 10.85 18.69
C VAL A 8 4.93 11.43 17.36
N SER A 9 5.73 12.34 16.80
CA SER A 9 5.51 12.85 15.46
C SER A 9 5.72 11.73 14.45
N VAL A 10 4.76 11.54 13.57
CA VAL A 10 4.79 10.49 12.53
C VAL A 10 4.25 11.05 11.23
N GLN A 11 4.78 10.56 10.12
CA GLN A 11 4.25 10.85 8.78
C GLN A 11 3.66 9.57 8.19
N ARG A 12 2.45 9.23 8.62
CA ARG A 12 1.72 8.06 8.10
C ARG A 12 0.99 8.34 6.80
N LEU A 13 0.57 9.57 6.62
CA LEU A 13 -0.10 10.08 5.42
C LEU A 13 0.74 11.20 4.80
N ALA A 14 0.26 11.80 3.73
CA ALA A 14 0.93 12.93 3.08
C ALA A 14 1.11 14.15 4.01
N THR A 15 0.23 14.29 5.00
CA THR A 15 0.28 15.35 6.02
C THR A 15 1.00 14.87 7.27
N PRO A 16 1.72 15.76 7.97
CA PRO A 16 2.25 15.47 9.30
C PRO A 16 1.16 15.04 10.28
N GLY A 17 1.49 14.11 11.16
CA GLY A 17 0.58 13.59 12.17
C GLY A 17 1.29 13.19 13.45
N TRP A 18 0.54 12.65 14.40
CA TRP A 18 1.08 12.20 15.67
C TRP A 18 0.44 10.89 16.11
N ASP A 19 1.25 10.00 16.63
CA ASP A 19 0.78 8.85 17.42
C ASP A 19 0.73 9.26 18.89
N ILE A 20 -0.38 8.94 19.55
CA ILE A 20 -0.56 9.19 20.98
C ILE A 20 -0.59 7.83 21.68
N TRP A 21 0.41 7.58 22.51
CA TRP A 21 0.55 6.36 23.29
C TRP A 21 0.11 6.63 24.72
N SER A 22 -0.93 5.97 25.18
CA SER A 22 -1.47 6.12 26.52
C SER A 22 -1.76 4.77 27.16
N ALA A 23 -1.88 4.74 28.50
CA ALA A 23 -2.36 3.57 29.18
C ALA A 23 -3.82 3.27 28.77
N PRO A 24 -4.22 1.98 28.65
CA PRO A 24 -5.58 1.62 28.25
C PRO A 24 -6.69 2.28 29.08
N ALA A 25 -6.48 2.39 30.40
CA ALA A 25 -7.44 3.02 31.31
C ALA A 25 -7.73 4.50 31.02
N ARG A 26 -6.90 5.16 30.19
CA ARG A 26 -7.07 6.58 29.81
C ARG A 26 -7.69 6.78 28.43
N TYR A 27 -7.94 5.68 27.71
CA TYR A 27 -8.38 5.74 26.31
C TYR A 27 -9.67 6.55 26.15
N ASP A 28 -10.69 6.26 26.95
CA ASP A 28 -12.01 6.91 26.80
C ASP A 28 -11.92 8.41 27.11
N ALA A 29 -11.27 8.79 28.22
CA ALA A 29 -11.09 10.21 28.57
C ALA A 29 -10.27 10.98 27.51
N LEU A 30 -9.23 10.33 26.95
CA LEU A 30 -8.44 10.92 25.88
C LEU A 30 -9.23 11.08 24.59
N ARG A 31 -10.01 10.06 24.23
CA ARG A 31 -10.89 10.07 23.06
C ARG A 31 -11.93 11.19 23.17
N ASP A 32 -12.59 11.32 24.32
CA ASP A 32 -13.59 12.35 24.56
C ASP A 32 -12.98 13.76 24.43
N GLN A 33 -11.79 13.96 25.02
CA GLN A 33 -11.06 15.23 24.91
C GLN A 33 -10.69 15.53 23.46
N LEU A 34 -10.18 14.58 22.71
CA LEU A 34 -9.79 14.76 21.30
C LEU A 34 -11.01 15.01 20.41
N SER A 35 -12.16 14.41 20.72
CA SER A 35 -13.40 14.60 19.95
C SER A 35 -13.92 16.05 19.93
N LEU A 36 -13.48 16.88 20.85
CA LEU A 36 -13.80 18.30 20.87
C LEU A 36 -13.09 19.09 19.73
N THR A 37 -12.01 18.55 19.18
CA THR A 37 -11.18 19.26 18.20
C THR A 37 -11.01 18.47 16.91
N PHE A 38 -11.03 17.14 16.98
CA PHE A 38 -10.76 16.25 15.85
C PHE A 38 -11.97 15.40 15.50
N VAL A 39 -12.13 15.09 14.22
CA VAL A 39 -13.11 14.14 13.71
C VAL A 39 -12.52 12.74 13.77
N PHE A 40 -13.21 11.83 14.45
CA PHE A 40 -12.85 10.41 14.42
C PHE A 40 -13.26 9.78 13.10
N ILE A 41 -12.37 9.00 12.52
CA ILE A 41 -12.64 8.14 11.39
C ILE A 41 -12.63 6.68 11.83
N ASP A 42 -13.44 5.86 11.20
CA ASP A 42 -13.44 4.42 11.42
C ASP A 42 -12.28 3.73 10.69
N SER A 43 -12.13 2.43 10.94
CA SER A 43 -11.09 1.63 10.31
C SER A 43 -11.26 1.54 8.78
N THR A 44 -12.50 1.62 8.28
CA THR A 44 -12.79 1.58 6.84
C THR A 44 -12.30 2.83 6.16
N ALA A 45 -12.61 4.01 6.72
CA ALA A 45 -12.11 5.27 6.19
C ALA A 45 -10.58 5.36 6.28
N ALA A 46 -9.98 4.90 7.37
CA ALA A 46 -8.54 4.83 7.52
C ALA A 46 -7.89 3.92 6.47
N GLU A 47 -8.53 2.79 6.13
CA GLU A 47 -8.05 1.88 5.10
C GLU A 47 -8.11 2.51 3.70
N VAL A 48 -9.19 3.24 3.39
CA VAL A 48 -9.27 4.01 2.13
C VAL A 48 -8.11 5.00 2.03
N MET A 49 -7.88 5.80 3.07
CA MET A 49 -6.78 6.76 3.10
C MET A 49 -5.40 6.09 2.95
N ARG A 50 -5.21 4.94 3.60
CA ARG A 50 -3.98 4.16 3.51
C ARG A 50 -3.70 3.72 2.06
N ILE A 51 -4.71 3.17 1.39
CA ILE A 51 -4.60 2.71 0.01
C ILE A 51 -4.36 3.89 -0.94
N GLU A 52 -5.11 4.99 -0.80
CA GLU A 52 -4.92 6.20 -1.60
C GLU A 52 -3.49 6.75 -1.50
N GLN A 53 -2.87 6.64 -0.32
CA GLN A 53 -1.49 7.06 -0.08
C GLN A 53 -0.44 6.01 -0.47
N GLY A 54 -0.86 4.85 -0.95
CA GLY A 54 0.07 3.78 -1.34
C GLY A 54 0.85 3.16 -0.18
N LEU A 55 0.31 3.20 1.04
CA LEU A 55 1.02 2.73 2.23
C LEU A 55 0.86 1.23 2.40
N ALA A 56 1.98 0.54 2.39
CA ALA A 56 2.04 -0.89 2.63
C ALA A 56 1.70 -1.24 4.09
N ARG A 57 0.91 -2.30 4.31
CA ARG A 57 0.50 -2.83 5.61
C ARG A 57 0.94 -4.26 5.78
N TRP A 58 1.35 -4.62 7.00
CA TRP A 58 1.68 -6.00 7.35
C TRP A 58 0.45 -6.91 7.22
N GLY A 59 0.68 -8.09 6.67
CA GLY A 59 -0.37 -9.08 6.40
C GLY A 59 -1.11 -8.87 5.07
N CYS A 60 -0.87 -7.75 4.37
CA CYS A 60 -1.40 -7.48 3.03
C CYS A 60 -0.25 -7.30 2.03
N GLU A 61 0.35 -6.13 2.01
CA GLU A 61 1.50 -5.82 1.15
C GLU A 61 2.81 -6.36 1.72
N LEU A 62 2.95 -6.35 3.05
CA LEU A 62 4.17 -6.78 3.74
C LEU A 62 3.97 -8.17 4.31
N THR A 63 4.78 -9.11 3.85
CA THR A 63 4.88 -10.49 4.34
C THR A 63 6.35 -10.87 4.47
N GLN A 64 6.62 -12.09 4.95
CA GLN A 64 7.99 -12.60 5.03
C GLN A 64 8.65 -12.79 3.66
N ASP A 65 7.86 -12.86 2.57
CA ASP A 65 8.33 -13.08 1.20
C ASP A 65 8.56 -11.78 0.42
N ILE A 66 8.32 -10.64 1.05
CA ILE A 66 8.44 -9.33 0.39
C ILE A 66 9.68 -8.60 0.90
N ILE A 67 10.52 -8.18 -0.04
CA ILE A 67 11.71 -7.39 0.24
C ILE A 67 11.30 -5.90 0.32
N PRO A 68 11.80 -5.11 1.28
CA PRO A 68 11.40 -3.71 1.47
C PRO A 68 11.48 -2.84 0.21
N ILE A 69 12.46 -3.07 -0.67
CA ILE A 69 12.60 -2.34 -1.94
C ILE A 69 11.41 -2.63 -2.87
N GLU A 70 10.91 -3.86 -2.91
CA GLU A 70 9.73 -4.24 -3.71
C GLU A 70 8.47 -3.50 -3.25
N ALA A 71 8.38 -3.20 -1.95
CA ALA A 71 7.27 -2.49 -1.31
C ALA A 71 7.43 -0.95 -1.31
N ASN A 72 8.37 -0.39 -2.05
CA ASN A 72 8.70 1.04 -2.10
C ASN A 72 9.12 1.63 -0.74
N LEU A 73 9.63 0.82 0.17
CA LEU A 73 10.03 1.25 1.52
C LEU A 73 11.50 1.69 1.60
N GLU A 74 12.25 1.67 0.52
CA GLU A 74 13.69 1.92 0.50
C GLU A 74 14.09 3.19 1.27
N ARG A 75 13.46 4.32 0.94
CA ARG A 75 13.78 5.62 1.56
C ARG A 75 13.40 5.74 3.03
N ARG A 76 12.52 4.87 3.52
CA ARG A 76 11.94 4.97 4.87
C ARG A 76 12.53 3.96 5.85
N THR A 77 13.07 2.85 5.35
CA THR A 77 13.42 1.71 6.19
C THR A 77 14.80 1.14 5.95
N ILE A 78 15.50 1.58 4.89
CA ILE A 78 16.83 1.05 4.55
C ILE A 78 17.89 2.13 4.78
N ASP A 79 18.87 1.80 5.58
CA ASP A 79 20.08 2.59 5.76
C ASP A 79 21.24 1.86 5.09
N TYR A 80 21.84 2.48 4.09
CA TYR A 80 22.95 1.91 3.34
C TYR A 80 24.33 2.22 3.93
N GLU A 81 24.40 3.15 4.87
CA GLU A 81 25.66 3.63 5.45
C GLU A 81 25.93 3.01 6.83
N LYS A 82 24.91 2.42 7.46
CA LYS A 82 25.11 1.71 8.74
C LYS A 82 25.89 0.41 8.57
N GLY A 83 26.47 -0.07 9.66
CA GLY A 83 27.19 -1.36 9.72
C GLY A 83 26.34 -2.56 9.29
N CYS A 84 26.93 -3.74 9.32
CA CYS A 84 26.33 -4.99 8.82
C CYS A 84 25.00 -5.32 9.49
N TYR A 85 24.04 -5.81 8.69
CA TYR A 85 22.74 -6.32 9.16
C TYR A 85 22.30 -7.51 8.29
N ILE A 86 21.37 -8.32 8.84
CA ILE A 86 20.84 -9.50 8.15
C ILE A 86 20.09 -9.06 6.88
N GLY A 87 20.46 -9.65 5.73
CA GLY A 87 19.84 -9.35 4.44
C GLY A 87 20.50 -8.20 3.66
N GLN A 88 21.53 -7.54 4.20
CA GLN A 88 22.21 -6.43 3.55
C GLN A 88 22.72 -6.76 2.14
N GLU A 89 23.26 -7.96 1.93
CA GLU A 89 23.79 -8.38 0.62
C GLU A 89 22.69 -8.38 -0.46
N VAL A 90 21.49 -8.92 -0.14
CA VAL A 90 20.35 -8.96 -1.07
C VAL A 90 19.90 -7.55 -1.40
N ILE A 91 19.75 -6.71 -0.38
CA ILE A 91 19.33 -5.31 -0.52
C ILE A 91 20.35 -4.50 -1.34
N SER A 92 21.64 -4.63 -1.05
CA SER A 92 22.71 -3.94 -1.77
C SER A 92 22.79 -4.39 -3.23
N ARG A 93 22.65 -5.69 -3.49
CA ARG A 93 22.63 -6.24 -4.85
C ARG A 93 21.43 -5.69 -5.65
N MET A 94 20.25 -5.60 -5.06
CA MET A 94 19.07 -4.99 -5.70
C MET A 94 19.28 -3.51 -5.97
N LYS A 95 19.87 -2.77 -5.04
CA LYS A 95 20.23 -1.35 -5.27
C LYS A 95 21.20 -1.19 -6.44
N MET A 96 22.24 -1.98 -6.48
CA MET A 96 23.27 -1.93 -7.56
C MET A 96 22.69 -2.29 -8.93
N SER A 97 21.83 -3.31 -8.99
CA SER A 97 21.15 -3.69 -10.24
C SER A 97 20.05 -2.72 -10.68
N GLY A 98 19.53 -1.90 -9.75
CA GLY A 98 18.40 -1.00 -9.98
C GLY A 98 17.10 -1.74 -10.29
N GLN A 99 17.03 -3.06 -10.08
CA GLN A 99 15.93 -3.90 -10.56
C GLN A 99 15.41 -4.83 -9.48
N THR A 100 14.08 -4.88 -9.39
CA THR A 100 13.34 -5.87 -8.60
C THR A 100 12.52 -6.76 -9.53
N ASN A 101 12.22 -7.99 -9.11
CA ASN A 101 11.39 -8.91 -9.90
C ASN A 101 9.91 -8.49 -9.96
N LYS A 102 9.46 -7.75 -8.96
CA LYS A 102 8.12 -7.18 -8.82
C LYS A 102 8.20 -5.88 -8.05
N ARG A 103 7.17 -5.05 -8.14
CA ARG A 103 7.06 -3.80 -7.38
C ARG A 103 5.64 -3.54 -6.97
N LEU A 104 5.44 -2.95 -5.80
CA LEU A 104 4.16 -2.45 -5.36
C LEU A 104 3.76 -1.25 -6.21
N CYS A 105 2.61 -1.36 -6.87
CA CYS A 105 2.05 -0.35 -7.75
C CYS A 105 0.63 0.01 -7.34
N GLY A 106 0.17 1.18 -7.77
CA GLY A 106 -1.22 1.54 -7.80
C GLY A 106 -1.90 0.92 -9.02
N LEU A 107 -3.15 0.52 -8.86
CA LEU A 107 -3.99 -0.04 -9.91
C LEU A 107 -5.33 0.69 -9.91
N ILE A 108 -5.80 1.11 -11.07
CA ILE A 108 -7.10 1.78 -11.23
C ILE A 108 -7.97 0.96 -12.17
N SER A 109 -9.20 0.64 -11.76
CA SER A 109 -10.19 0.02 -12.65
C SER A 109 -10.63 1.02 -13.73
N LEU A 110 -10.53 0.62 -15.00
CA LEU A 110 -10.85 1.47 -16.13
C LEU A 110 -12.36 1.62 -16.37
N ASP A 111 -13.11 0.57 -16.05
CA ASP A 111 -14.58 0.54 -16.17
C ASP A 111 -15.30 0.73 -14.83
N ASN A 112 -14.53 1.05 -13.78
CA ASN A 112 -15.01 1.23 -12.41
C ASN A 112 -15.65 -0.03 -11.79
N THR A 113 -15.38 -1.21 -12.34
CA THR A 113 -15.75 -2.50 -11.71
C THR A 113 -14.95 -2.68 -10.42
N PRO A 114 -15.57 -3.17 -9.34
CA PRO A 114 -14.89 -3.44 -8.07
C PRO A 114 -13.67 -4.35 -8.24
N LEU A 115 -12.61 -4.00 -7.54
CA LEU A 115 -11.40 -4.81 -7.42
C LEU A 115 -11.37 -5.49 -6.06
N GLU A 116 -10.80 -6.69 -6.00
CA GLU A 116 -10.76 -7.50 -4.78
C GLU A 116 -9.33 -7.99 -4.49
N GLN A 117 -9.01 -8.12 -3.21
CA GLN A 117 -7.76 -8.72 -2.76
C GLN A 117 -7.63 -10.15 -3.30
N GLY A 118 -6.44 -10.52 -3.76
CA GLY A 118 -6.14 -11.85 -4.27
C GLY A 118 -6.38 -12.03 -5.77
N MET A 119 -7.06 -11.10 -6.45
CA MET A 119 -7.17 -11.14 -7.92
C MET A 119 -5.80 -11.21 -8.56
N LYS A 120 -5.61 -12.16 -9.48
CA LYS A 120 -4.39 -12.30 -10.29
C LYS A 120 -4.40 -11.33 -11.45
N LEU A 121 -3.22 -10.86 -11.83
CA LEU A 121 -3.07 -9.94 -12.96
C LEU A 121 -2.56 -10.70 -14.19
N ALA A 122 -3.15 -10.41 -15.34
CA ALA A 122 -2.79 -10.98 -16.63
C ALA A 122 -2.58 -9.88 -17.69
N VAL A 123 -1.78 -10.18 -18.69
CA VAL A 123 -1.59 -9.27 -19.84
C VAL A 123 -2.73 -9.51 -20.85
N PRO A 124 -3.43 -8.44 -21.29
CA PRO A 124 -4.48 -8.57 -22.29
C PRO A 124 -3.99 -9.26 -23.57
N SER A 125 -4.83 -10.11 -24.16
CA SER A 125 -4.59 -10.77 -25.45
C SER A 125 -3.32 -11.62 -25.55
N THR A 126 -2.73 -12.02 -24.40
CA THR A 126 -1.54 -12.87 -24.37
C THR A 126 -1.74 -14.10 -23.51
N ALA A 127 -0.82 -15.08 -23.63
CA ALA A 127 -0.77 -16.25 -22.75
C ALA A 127 -0.24 -15.93 -21.34
N VAL A 128 0.23 -14.71 -21.08
CA VAL A 128 0.81 -14.31 -19.79
C VAL A 128 -0.31 -14.09 -18.78
N LYS A 129 -0.59 -15.09 -17.97
CA LYS A 129 -1.61 -15.08 -16.91
C LYS A 129 -1.08 -14.73 -15.52
N ASP A 130 0.18 -14.41 -15.38
CA ASP A 130 0.83 -14.13 -14.10
C ASP A 130 1.70 -12.87 -14.21
N ALA A 131 1.05 -11.72 -14.35
CA ALA A 131 1.69 -10.41 -14.31
C ALA A 131 1.77 -9.83 -12.89
N GLY A 132 1.12 -10.46 -11.90
CA GLY A 132 1.10 -10.02 -10.53
C GLY A 132 -0.19 -10.37 -9.79
N TRP A 133 -0.47 -9.65 -8.69
CA TRP A 133 -1.70 -9.85 -7.91
C TRP A 133 -2.07 -8.60 -7.11
N ILE A 134 -3.35 -8.46 -6.77
CA ILE A 134 -3.89 -7.40 -5.91
C ILE A 134 -3.72 -7.79 -4.44
N THR A 135 -3.23 -6.86 -3.63
CA THR A 135 -3.01 -7.04 -2.18
C THR A 135 -4.05 -6.33 -1.33
N SER A 136 -4.51 -5.17 -1.75
CA SER A 136 -5.58 -4.39 -1.10
C SER A 136 -6.39 -3.66 -2.16
N ALA A 137 -7.69 -3.52 -1.95
CA ALA A 137 -8.55 -2.81 -2.87
C ALA A 137 -9.62 -1.99 -2.12
N THR A 138 -10.04 -0.88 -2.71
CA THR A 138 -11.09 -0.02 -2.17
C THR A 138 -11.68 0.88 -3.25
N ARG A 139 -12.79 1.53 -2.92
CA ARG A 139 -13.30 2.65 -3.70
C ARG A 139 -12.80 3.97 -3.13
N SER A 140 -12.03 4.71 -3.89
CA SER A 140 -11.67 6.08 -3.54
C SER A 140 -12.82 7.01 -3.87
N GLN A 141 -13.35 7.68 -2.84
CA GLN A 141 -14.37 8.72 -3.01
C GLN A 141 -13.79 9.97 -3.69
N ARG A 142 -12.54 10.32 -3.36
CA ARG A 142 -11.84 11.49 -3.90
C ARG A 142 -11.58 11.37 -5.40
N LEU A 143 -11.21 10.16 -5.85
CA LEU A 143 -10.98 9.88 -7.28
C LEU A 143 -12.26 9.48 -8.03
N GLY A 144 -13.33 9.09 -7.32
CA GLY A 144 -14.51 8.49 -7.89
C GLY A 144 -14.26 7.14 -8.57
N LYS A 145 -13.15 6.44 -8.21
CA LYS A 145 -12.64 5.25 -8.87
C LYS A 145 -12.48 4.07 -7.92
N GLN A 146 -12.56 2.87 -8.48
CA GLN A 146 -12.08 1.66 -7.82
C GLN A 146 -10.55 1.61 -7.96
N ILE A 147 -9.85 1.53 -6.85
CA ILE A 147 -8.38 1.52 -6.79
C ILE A 147 -7.89 0.32 -5.99
N ALA A 148 -6.66 -0.10 -6.26
CA ALA A 148 -6.04 -1.18 -5.53
C ALA A 148 -4.53 -0.99 -5.42
N LEU A 149 -3.93 -1.60 -4.39
CA LEU A 149 -2.51 -1.86 -4.31
C LEU A 149 -2.24 -3.28 -4.81
N GLY A 150 -1.16 -3.47 -5.54
CA GLY A 150 -0.80 -4.79 -6.02
C GLY A 150 0.67 -4.89 -6.39
N TYR A 151 1.21 -6.11 -6.29
CA TYR A 151 2.53 -6.40 -6.83
C TYR A 151 2.43 -6.70 -8.30
N VAL A 152 3.14 -5.91 -9.10
CA VAL A 152 3.23 -6.09 -10.56
C VAL A 152 4.63 -6.52 -10.91
N LYS A 153 4.76 -7.60 -11.70
CA LYS A 153 6.04 -8.13 -12.16
C LYS A 153 6.76 -7.17 -13.08
N ARG A 154 8.08 -7.25 -13.05
CA ARG A 154 8.95 -6.48 -13.93
C ARG A 154 8.57 -6.66 -15.40
N GLY A 155 8.59 -5.57 -16.15
CA GLY A 155 8.17 -5.50 -17.54
C GLY A 155 6.71 -5.07 -17.72
N PHE A 156 5.89 -5.17 -16.65
CA PHE A 156 4.48 -4.75 -16.66
C PHE A 156 4.18 -3.65 -15.63
N ASN A 157 5.16 -3.26 -14.83
CA ASN A 157 5.02 -2.34 -13.70
C ASN A 157 5.26 -0.86 -14.02
N ASN A 158 5.32 -0.51 -15.31
CA ASN A 158 5.41 0.88 -15.72
C ASN A 158 4.05 1.56 -15.63
N PRO A 159 3.96 2.79 -15.12
CA PRO A 159 2.73 3.57 -15.17
C PRO A 159 2.18 3.69 -16.60
N GLY A 160 0.87 3.60 -16.76
CA GLY A 160 0.17 3.56 -18.04
C GLY A 160 0.04 2.16 -18.66
N THR A 161 0.66 1.12 -18.07
CA THR A 161 0.47 -0.26 -18.53
C THR A 161 -0.94 -0.73 -18.24
N THR A 162 -1.62 -1.26 -19.24
CA THR A 162 -2.95 -1.88 -19.10
C THR A 162 -2.80 -3.38 -18.84
N LEU A 163 -3.49 -3.86 -17.79
CA LEU A 163 -3.58 -5.27 -17.41
C LEU A 163 -5.03 -5.68 -17.18
N ASN A 164 -5.26 -6.96 -17.00
CA ASN A 164 -6.55 -7.52 -16.60
C ASN A 164 -6.46 -8.12 -15.20
N ALA A 165 -7.30 -7.68 -14.27
CA ALA A 165 -7.51 -8.34 -12.99
C ALA A 165 -8.53 -9.48 -13.17
N LEU A 166 -8.11 -10.72 -12.96
CA LEU A 166 -8.93 -11.91 -13.19
C LEU A 166 -9.91 -12.13 -12.04
N LEU A 167 -11.18 -12.31 -12.34
CA LEU A 167 -12.19 -12.67 -11.34
C LEU A 167 -11.90 -14.08 -10.79
N GLN A 168 -12.02 -14.25 -9.46
CA GLN A 168 -11.64 -15.51 -8.81
C GLN A 168 -12.62 -16.65 -9.10
N ASP A 169 -13.93 -16.34 -9.13
CA ASP A 169 -15.00 -17.35 -9.19
C ASP A 169 -15.82 -17.30 -10.49
N LYS A 170 -15.46 -16.45 -11.44
CA LYS A 170 -16.20 -16.26 -12.69
C LYS A 170 -15.27 -16.13 -13.87
N ALA A 171 -15.74 -16.58 -15.03
CA ALA A 171 -15.09 -16.23 -16.28
C ALA A 171 -15.24 -14.72 -16.51
N GLY A 172 -14.12 -13.98 -16.50
CA GLY A 172 -14.12 -12.54 -16.71
C GLY A 172 -12.85 -11.88 -16.17
N ALA A 173 -12.66 -10.65 -16.58
CA ALA A 173 -11.53 -9.86 -16.16
C ALA A 173 -11.94 -8.37 -16.11
N VAL A 174 -11.39 -7.64 -15.17
CA VAL A 174 -11.56 -6.21 -15.01
C VAL A 174 -10.35 -5.51 -15.65
N PRO A 175 -10.53 -4.65 -16.64
CA PRO A 175 -9.42 -3.90 -17.21
C PRO A 175 -8.93 -2.87 -16.19
N ILE A 176 -7.62 -2.86 -15.98
CA ILE A 176 -6.95 -1.98 -15.02
C ILE A 176 -5.77 -1.28 -15.66
N GLU A 177 -5.43 -0.12 -15.11
CA GLU A 177 -4.21 0.62 -15.43
C GLU A 177 -3.28 0.64 -14.23
N VAL A 178 -2.00 0.41 -14.49
CA VAL A 178 -0.92 0.56 -13.51
C VAL A 178 -0.59 2.05 -13.38
N VAL A 179 -0.55 2.55 -12.14
CA VAL A 179 -0.23 3.95 -11.84
C VAL A 179 0.86 4.06 -10.78
N SER A 180 1.51 5.23 -10.75
CA SER A 180 2.44 5.57 -9.68
C SER A 180 1.73 5.73 -8.34
N LEU A 181 2.44 5.48 -7.24
CA LEU A 181 2.00 5.76 -5.88
C LEU A 181 2.72 7.02 -5.33
N PRO A 182 2.03 7.83 -4.52
CA PRO A 182 0.61 7.73 -4.12
C PRO A 182 -0.36 8.02 -5.27
N PHE A 183 -1.65 7.70 -5.09
CA PHE A 183 -2.71 8.03 -6.05
C PHE A 183 -3.07 9.53 -6.04
N LEU A 184 -2.79 10.21 -4.93
CA LEU A 184 -3.15 11.61 -4.65
C LEU A 184 -1.94 12.40 -4.18
#